data_91feac05fee1f318f76225efca14b081
#
_entry.id   91feac05fee1f318f76225efca14b081
#
_cell.length_a   1.000
_cell.length_b   1.000
_cell.length_c   1.000
_cell.angle_alpha   90.00
_cell.angle_beta   90.00
_cell.angle_gamma   90.00
#
_symmetry.space_group_name_H-M   'P 1'
#
loop_
_entity.id
_entity.type
_entity.pdbx_description
1 polymer ?
#
loop_
_entity_poly.entity_id
_entity_poly.type
_entity_poly.pdbx_seq_one_letter_code
_entity_poly.pdbx_strand_id
1 'polypeptide(L)'
;LCDRRQRQMCIRDSVAVIKKLRKEIPDITIRTTLITGFPGESQEDHEGLMNFVEECQFDRLGVFTYSPEEDTLAATFEDQIDEEVKEERRDELMSLQQEISYEHTQQLVGKTIKVMVEGYLFEDDIYVGRSYMDAPKVDGCVFINSPEELMTGDFVYVKITQGREYDVIGEVDYEFTK
;
A
#
# COMPACT_ATOMS: atom_id res chain seq x y z
N LEU A 1 -14.04 -9.72 -24.73
CA LEU A 1 -12.63 -9.38 -24.54
C LEU A 1 -12.50 -7.87 -24.48
N CYS A 2 -11.96 -7.36 -23.38
CA CYS A 2 -11.68 -5.94 -23.27
C CYS A 2 -10.56 -5.60 -24.28
N ASP A 3 -10.90 -4.90 -25.36
CA ASP A 3 -9.93 -4.47 -26.37
C ASP A 3 -8.88 -3.58 -25.68
N ARG A 4 -7.64 -3.55 -26.20
CA ARG A 4 -6.53 -2.72 -25.72
C ARG A 4 -6.93 -1.26 -25.54
N ARG A 5 -7.80 -0.73 -26.41
CA ARG A 5 -8.35 0.61 -26.29
C ARG A 5 -9.25 0.78 -25.05
N GLN A 6 -10.03 -0.23 -24.72
CA GLN A 6 -10.88 -0.21 -23.51
C GLN A 6 -10.02 -0.28 -22.24
N ARG A 7 -8.94 -1.08 -22.22
CA ARG A 7 -7.99 -1.13 -21.09
C ARG A 7 -7.33 0.23 -20.86
N GLN A 8 -6.80 0.87 -21.90
CA GLN A 8 -6.22 2.20 -21.79
C GLN A 8 -7.23 3.27 -21.35
N MET A 9 -8.48 3.17 -21.78
CA MET A 9 -9.55 4.07 -21.35
C MET A 9 -9.88 3.86 -19.86
N CYS A 10 -9.99 2.61 -19.39
CA CYS A 10 -10.20 2.29 -17.98
C CYS A 10 -9.06 2.80 -17.08
N ILE A 11 -7.80 2.69 -17.52
CA ILE A 11 -6.65 3.22 -16.78
C ILE A 11 -6.74 4.74 -16.65
N ARG A 12 -7.03 5.47 -17.75
CA ARG A 12 -7.18 6.92 -17.72
C ARG A 12 -8.31 7.38 -16.80
N ASP A 13 -9.43 6.67 -16.81
CA ASP A 13 -10.56 6.97 -15.92
C ASP A 13 -10.19 6.73 -14.47
N SER A 14 -9.46 5.66 -14.17
CA SER A 14 -8.95 5.36 -12.83
C SER A 14 -8.00 6.44 -12.34
N VAL A 15 -7.02 6.86 -13.16
CA VAL A 15 -6.10 7.96 -12.84
C VAL A 15 -6.87 9.26 -12.56
N ALA A 16 -7.88 9.58 -13.37
CA ALA A 16 -8.69 10.79 -13.18
C ALA A 16 -9.47 10.75 -11.85
N VAL A 17 -10.02 9.58 -11.48
CA VAL A 17 -10.72 9.38 -10.20
C VAL A 17 -9.75 9.54 -9.03
N ILE A 18 -8.56 8.92 -9.09
CA ILE A 18 -7.53 9.01 -8.04
C ILE A 18 -7.08 10.47 -7.84
N LYS A 19 -6.78 11.18 -8.93
CA LYS A 19 -6.41 12.60 -8.89
C LYS A 19 -7.53 13.47 -8.28
N LYS A 20 -8.78 13.17 -8.61
CA LYS A 20 -9.93 13.87 -8.03
C LYS A 20 -10.04 13.60 -6.53
N LEU A 21 -9.94 12.34 -6.09
CA LEU A 21 -9.99 11.97 -4.68
C LEU A 21 -8.92 12.70 -3.86
N ARG A 22 -7.67 12.73 -4.33
CA ARG A 22 -6.58 13.45 -3.64
C ARG A 22 -6.77 14.95 -3.60
N LYS A 23 -7.39 15.52 -4.65
CA LYS A 23 -7.71 16.95 -4.67
C LYS A 23 -8.80 17.32 -3.66
N GLU A 24 -9.85 16.50 -3.57
CA GLU A 24 -11.01 16.76 -2.69
C GLU A 24 -10.73 16.36 -1.23
N ILE A 25 -9.86 15.38 -1.01
CA ILE A 25 -9.49 14.85 0.31
C ILE A 25 -7.95 14.76 0.39
N PRO A 26 -7.26 15.83 0.78
CA PRO A 26 -5.78 15.89 0.73
C PRO A 26 -5.05 14.79 1.51
N ASP A 27 -5.64 14.33 2.62
CA ASP A 27 -5.04 13.30 3.49
C ASP A 27 -5.59 11.89 3.22
N ILE A 28 -6.23 11.67 2.05
CA ILE A 28 -6.77 10.35 1.72
C ILE A 28 -5.66 9.33 1.55
N THR A 29 -5.81 8.19 2.20
CA THR A 29 -4.99 7.00 1.97
C THR A 29 -5.67 6.11 0.94
N ILE A 30 -5.02 5.87 -0.19
CA ILE A 30 -5.58 5.08 -1.28
C ILE A 30 -4.92 3.72 -1.31
N ARG A 31 -5.77 2.69 -1.13
CA ARG A 31 -5.38 1.29 -1.25
C ARG A 31 -5.93 0.69 -2.54
N THR A 32 -5.13 -0.13 -3.20
CA THR A 32 -5.58 -0.93 -4.34
C THR A 32 -4.95 -2.31 -4.35
N THR A 33 -5.48 -3.15 -5.20
CA THR A 33 -4.95 -4.49 -5.50
C THR A 33 -4.88 -4.64 -7.00
N LEU A 34 -3.78 -5.16 -7.49
CA LEU A 34 -3.55 -5.46 -8.90
C LEU A 34 -3.38 -6.95 -9.10
N ILE A 35 -3.74 -7.41 -10.29
CA ILE A 35 -3.45 -8.77 -10.76
C ILE A 35 -2.59 -8.61 -12.00
N THR A 36 -1.44 -9.29 -12.01
CA THR A 36 -0.51 -9.36 -13.14
C THR A 36 -0.48 -10.75 -13.74
N GLY A 37 -0.05 -10.86 -15.00
CA GLY A 37 0.02 -12.13 -15.70
C GLY A 37 -1.32 -12.67 -16.15
N PHE A 38 -2.32 -11.80 -16.36
CA PHE A 38 -3.59 -12.20 -16.96
C PHE A 38 -3.37 -12.72 -18.40
N PRO A 39 -4.11 -13.76 -18.86
CA PRO A 39 -3.94 -14.29 -20.21
C PRO A 39 -3.93 -13.21 -21.29
N GLY A 40 -2.91 -13.25 -22.15
CA GLY A 40 -2.68 -12.25 -23.20
C GLY A 40 -2.06 -10.92 -22.75
N GLU A 41 -1.60 -10.81 -21.50
CA GLU A 41 -0.85 -9.63 -21.04
C GLU A 41 0.52 -9.58 -21.72
N SER A 42 0.74 -8.57 -22.54
CA SER A 42 2.02 -8.34 -23.22
C SER A 42 3.04 -7.62 -22.30
N GLN A 43 4.29 -7.56 -22.73
CA GLN A 43 5.32 -6.76 -22.04
C GLN A 43 4.95 -5.27 -22.01
N GLU A 44 4.37 -4.74 -23.08
CA GLU A 44 3.90 -3.36 -23.14
C GLU A 44 2.72 -3.09 -22.18
N ASP A 45 1.85 -4.08 -21.94
CA ASP A 45 0.77 -3.96 -20.96
C ASP A 45 1.35 -3.93 -19.53
N HIS A 46 2.37 -4.74 -19.23
CA HIS A 46 3.06 -4.73 -17.94
C HIS A 46 3.80 -3.40 -17.69
N GLU A 47 4.54 -2.89 -18.67
CA GLU A 47 5.16 -1.56 -18.60
C GLU A 47 4.13 -0.44 -18.39
N GLY A 48 2.96 -0.57 -19.04
CA GLY A 48 1.83 0.32 -18.82
C GLY A 48 1.29 0.27 -17.38
N LEU A 49 1.30 -0.93 -16.76
CA LEU A 49 0.89 -1.10 -15.37
C LEU A 49 1.92 -0.51 -14.39
N MET A 50 3.21 -0.68 -14.66
CA MET A 50 4.29 -0.04 -13.90
C MET A 50 4.15 1.48 -13.91
N ASN A 51 3.99 2.08 -15.10
CA ASN A 51 3.76 3.53 -15.25
C ASN A 51 2.49 3.99 -14.51
N PHE A 52 1.42 3.18 -14.50
CA PHE A 52 0.21 3.49 -13.76
C PHE A 52 0.44 3.54 -12.25
N VAL A 53 1.19 2.57 -11.69
CA VAL A 53 1.56 2.55 -10.27
C VAL A 53 2.41 3.78 -9.92
N GLU A 54 3.42 4.09 -10.76
CA GLU A 54 4.28 5.26 -10.59
C GLU A 54 3.50 6.58 -10.66
N GLU A 55 2.57 6.72 -11.61
CA GLU A 55 1.74 7.94 -11.72
C GLU A 55 0.74 8.08 -10.56
N CYS A 56 0.18 6.96 -10.10
CA CYS A 56 -0.84 6.96 -9.06
C CYS A 56 -0.27 7.06 -7.65
N GLN A 57 0.98 6.67 -7.41
CA GLN A 57 1.63 6.79 -6.09
C GLN A 57 0.74 6.23 -4.96
N PHE A 58 0.31 4.98 -5.08
CA PHE A 58 -0.59 4.38 -4.09
C PHE A 58 0.06 4.30 -2.71
N ASP A 59 -0.73 4.60 -1.68
CA ASP A 59 -0.26 4.50 -0.30
C ASP A 59 -0.09 3.04 0.13
N ARG A 60 -0.99 2.19 -0.35
CA ARG A 60 -0.95 0.74 -0.11
C ARG A 60 -1.33 -0.01 -1.39
N LEU A 61 -0.49 -0.94 -1.80
CA LEU A 61 -0.72 -1.78 -2.98
C LEU A 61 -0.40 -3.23 -2.67
N GLY A 62 -1.28 -4.14 -3.05
CA GLY A 62 -1.01 -5.57 -3.13
C GLY A 62 -1.03 -6.03 -4.57
N VAL A 63 -0.09 -6.86 -4.97
CA VAL A 63 -0.04 -7.46 -6.30
C VAL A 63 -0.12 -8.97 -6.20
N PHE A 64 -1.03 -9.56 -6.96
CA PHE A 64 -1.19 -11.02 -7.06
C PHE A 64 -0.94 -11.47 -8.50
N THR A 65 -0.38 -12.66 -8.65
CA THR A 65 -0.34 -13.33 -9.95
C THR A 65 -1.73 -13.86 -10.31
N TYR A 66 -2.07 -13.81 -11.59
CA TYR A 66 -3.30 -14.45 -12.07
C TYR A 66 -3.25 -15.97 -11.85
N SER A 67 -4.27 -16.50 -11.21
CA SER A 67 -4.51 -17.95 -11.06
C SER A 67 -5.74 -18.34 -11.86
N PRO A 68 -5.68 -19.38 -12.72
CA PRO A 68 -6.84 -19.85 -13.45
C PRO A 68 -7.81 -20.58 -12.50
N GLU A 69 -9.01 -20.06 -12.37
CA GLU A 69 -10.08 -20.66 -11.57
C GLU A 69 -10.98 -21.51 -12.45
N GLU A 70 -11.37 -22.69 -11.96
CA GLU A 70 -12.30 -23.59 -12.66
C GLU A 70 -13.61 -22.85 -13.00
N ASP A 71 -14.21 -23.19 -14.14
CA ASP A 71 -15.46 -22.62 -14.65
C ASP A 71 -15.39 -21.11 -15.01
N THR A 72 -14.23 -20.50 -15.04
CA THR A 72 -14.07 -19.13 -15.54
C THR A 72 -13.70 -19.09 -17.02
N LEU A 73 -14.20 -18.08 -17.75
CA LEU A 73 -13.84 -17.89 -19.14
C LEU A 73 -12.32 -17.67 -19.33
N ALA A 74 -11.69 -16.95 -18.39
CA ALA A 74 -10.26 -16.66 -18.46
C ALA A 74 -9.38 -17.90 -18.37
N ALA A 75 -9.82 -18.96 -17.67
CA ALA A 75 -9.11 -20.23 -17.60
C ALA A 75 -9.07 -20.98 -18.96
N THR A 76 -9.98 -20.64 -19.88
CA THR A 76 -10.06 -21.25 -21.23
C THR A 76 -9.28 -20.48 -22.29
N PHE A 77 -8.63 -19.37 -21.95
CA PHE A 77 -7.84 -18.60 -22.91
C PHE A 77 -6.54 -19.33 -23.25
N GLU A 78 -6.16 -19.30 -24.53
CA GLU A 78 -4.97 -19.99 -25.02
C GLU A 78 -3.67 -19.27 -24.65
N ASP A 79 -3.73 -17.92 -24.49
CA ASP A 79 -2.57 -17.06 -24.24
C ASP A 79 -2.22 -17.00 -22.75
N GLN A 80 -2.14 -18.13 -22.07
CA GLN A 80 -1.72 -18.23 -20.68
C GLN A 80 -0.26 -17.77 -20.53
N ILE A 81 0.05 -17.04 -19.48
CA ILE A 81 1.40 -16.58 -19.16
C ILE A 81 2.08 -17.60 -18.26
N ASP A 82 3.37 -17.87 -18.53
CA ASP A 82 4.18 -18.75 -17.70
C ASP A 82 4.28 -18.23 -16.26
N GLU A 83 4.25 -19.14 -15.28
CA GLU A 83 4.24 -18.78 -13.86
C GLU A 83 5.47 -17.98 -13.46
N GLU A 84 6.63 -18.32 -14.00
CA GLU A 84 7.89 -17.59 -13.75
C GLU A 84 7.79 -16.12 -14.20
N VAL A 85 7.19 -15.86 -15.36
CA VAL A 85 6.96 -14.50 -15.87
C VAL A 85 5.96 -13.73 -15.00
N LYS A 86 4.92 -14.40 -14.50
CA LYS A 86 3.94 -13.77 -13.59
C LYS A 86 4.61 -13.36 -12.28
N GLU A 87 5.44 -14.24 -11.71
CA GLU A 87 6.17 -13.96 -10.47
C GLU A 87 7.15 -12.81 -10.66
N GLU A 88 7.92 -12.79 -11.75
CA GLU A 88 8.84 -11.70 -12.08
C GLU A 88 8.10 -10.35 -12.17
N ARG A 89 6.99 -10.29 -12.90
CA ARG A 89 6.18 -9.07 -13.02
C ARG A 89 5.57 -8.62 -11.70
N ARG A 90 5.11 -9.56 -10.86
CA ARG A 90 4.65 -9.25 -9.50
C ARG A 90 5.78 -8.62 -8.67
N ASP A 91 6.96 -9.20 -8.71
CA ASP A 91 8.10 -8.76 -7.92
C ASP A 91 8.62 -7.38 -8.37
N GLU A 92 8.59 -7.09 -9.66
CA GLU A 92 8.89 -5.75 -10.20
C GLU A 92 7.88 -4.70 -9.69
N LEU A 93 6.58 -4.99 -9.77
CA LEU A 93 5.53 -4.10 -9.25
C LEU A 93 5.62 -3.89 -7.74
N MET A 94 5.93 -4.94 -6.99
CA MET A 94 6.08 -4.85 -5.54
C MET A 94 7.34 -4.09 -5.14
N SER A 95 8.43 -4.22 -5.90
CA SER A 95 9.66 -3.44 -5.68
C SER A 95 9.41 -1.95 -5.92
N LEU A 96 8.74 -1.58 -7.00
CA LEU A 96 8.33 -0.21 -7.26
C LEU A 96 7.44 0.34 -6.13
N GLN A 97 6.46 -0.44 -5.69
CA GLN A 97 5.58 -0.02 -4.58
C GLN A 97 6.34 0.14 -3.26
N GLN A 98 7.35 -0.68 -3.01
CA GLN A 98 8.20 -0.55 -1.82
C GLN A 98 8.95 0.79 -1.80
N GLU A 99 9.49 1.22 -2.94
CA GLU A 99 10.13 2.53 -3.08
C GLU A 99 9.14 3.67 -2.83
N ILE A 100 7.94 3.62 -3.44
CA ILE A 100 6.87 4.59 -3.23
C ILE A 100 6.46 4.64 -1.74
N SER A 101 6.29 3.47 -1.12
CA SER A 101 5.90 3.37 0.29
C SER A 101 6.96 3.98 1.21
N TYR A 102 8.24 3.73 0.92
CA TYR A 102 9.36 4.32 1.65
C TYR A 102 9.36 5.86 1.54
N GLU A 103 9.16 6.40 0.34
CA GLU A 103 9.06 7.86 0.16
C GLU A 103 7.90 8.46 0.96
N HIS A 104 6.75 7.79 0.98
CA HIS A 104 5.58 8.24 1.76
C HIS A 104 5.87 8.21 3.27
N THR A 105 6.52 7.17 3.78
CA THR A 105 6.89 7.11 5.20
C THR A 105 7.92 8.18 5.57
N GLN A 106 8.89 8.47 4.69
CA GLN A 106 9.83 9.57 4.89
C GLN A 106 9.12 10.94 4.98
N GLN A 107 8.05 11.16 4.22
CA GLN A 107 7.26 12.40 4.28
C GLN A 107 6.48 12.56 5.59
N LEU A 108 6.31 11.49 6.36
CA LEU A 108 5.70 11.54 7.70
C LEU A 108 6.67 11.98 8.79
N VAL A 109 7.98 11.88 8.56
CA VAL A 109 8.99 12.27 9.55
C VAL A 109 8.81 13.74 9.96
N GLY A 110 8.74 13.96 11.27
CA GLY A 110 8.47 15.28 11.87
C GLY A 110 6.99 15.64 12.02
N LYS A 111 6.08 14.87 11.42
CA LYS A 111 4.62 15.06 11.61
C LYS A 111 4.14 14.31 12.86
N THR A 112 3.10 14.84 13.47
CA THR A 112 2.38 14.18 14.57
C THR A 112 1.10 13.59 14.04
N ILE A 113 0.91 12.28 14.25
CA ILE A 113 -0.26 11.53 13.80
C ILE A 113 -0.98 10.87 14.98
N LYS A 114 -2.29 10.66 14.85
CA LYS A 114 -3.08 9.94 15.85
C LYS A 114 -2.96 8.43 15.61
N VAL A 115 -2.60 7.70 16.67
CA VAL A 115 -2.33 6.26 16.63
C VAL A 115 -3.16 5.57 17.71
N MET A 116 -3.73 4.42 17.38
CA MET A 116 -4.35 3.52 18.34
C MET A 116 -3.31 2.48 18.76
N VAL A 117 -3.06 2.35 20.06
CA VAL A 117 -2.16 1.35 20.62
C VAL A 117 -2.80 -0.05 20.50
N GLU A 118 -2.09 -1.00 19.92
CA GLU A 118 -2.55 -2.39 19.73
C GLU A 118 -1.84 -3.39 20.66
N GLY A 119 -0.66 -3.05 21.13
CA GLY A 119 0.10 -3.95 22.01
C GLY A 119 1.47 -3.40 22.39
N TYR A 120 2.23 -4.26 23.07
CA TYR A 120 3.57 -4.00 23.54
C TYR A 120 4.49 -5.16 23.21
N LEU A 121 5.66 -4.87 22.67
CA LEU A 121 6.71 -5.84 22.35
C LEU A 121 7.74 -5.83 23.47
N PHE A 122 7.68 -6.84 24.34
CA PHE A 122 8.53 -6.93 25.53
C PHE A 122 10.03 -7.06 25.21
N GLU A 123 10.38 -7.68 24.09
CA GLU A 123 11.77 -7.90 23.69
C GLU A 123 12.44 -6.58 23.26
N ASP A 124 11.70 -5.68 22.66
CA ASP A 124 12.19 -4.42 22.11
C ASP A 124 11.86 -3.21 23.01
N ASP A 125 11.09 -3.42 24.07
CA ASP A 125 10.60 -2.35 24.98
C ASP A 125 9.88 -1.22 24.23
N ILE A 126 8.97 -1.58 23.31
CA ILE A 126 8.29 -0.65 22.42
C ILE A 126 6.82 -1.00 22.27
N TYR A 127 5.96 0.00 22.19
CA TYR A 127 4.55 -0.17 21.86
C TYR A 127 4.35 -0.28 20.34
N VAL A 128 3.33 -1.01 19.94
CA VAL A 128 2.90 -1.13 18.55
C VAL A 128 1.48 -0.60 18.43
N GLY A 129 1.25 0.18 17.41
CA GLY A 129 -0.05 0.73 17.11
C GLY A 129 -0.27 0.87 15.61
N ARG A 130 -1.43 1.37 15.25
CA ARG A 130 -1.79 1.69 13.87
C ARG A 130 -2.43 3.06 13.77
N SER A 131 -2.20 3.71 12.64
CA SER A 131 -2.83 4.98 12.29
C SER A 131 -4.12 4.76 11.49
N TYR A 132 -4.77 5.84 11.08
CA TYR A 132 -5.92 5.77 10.16
C TYR A 132 -5.56 5.25 8.78
N MET A 133 -4.28 5.26 8.42
CA MET A 133 -3.76 4.80 7.13
C MET A 133 -3.62 3.28 7.03
N ASP A 134 -3.69 2.56 8.15
CA ASP A 134 -3.27 1.18 8.25
C ASP A 134 -4.44 0.24 8.52
N ALA A 135 -4.60 -0.77 7.67
CA ALA A 135 -5.56 -1.83 7.88
C ALA A 135 -5.03 -2.85 8.91
N PRO A 136 -5.86 -3.29 9.88
CA PRO A 136 -5.42 -4.21 10.91
C PRO A 136 -4.82 -5.50 10.35
N LYS A 137 -3.62 -5.88 10.80
CA LYS A 137 -2.91 -7.13 10.45
C LYS A 137 -2.56 -7.30 8.95
N VAL A 138 -2.67 -6.24 8.17
CA VAL A 138 -2.40 -6.28 6.72
C VAL A 138 -1.30 -5.31 6.33
N ASP A 139 -1.37 -4.09 6.87
CA ASP A 139 -0.41 -3.04 6.58
C ASP A 139 0.70 -2.98 7.63
N GLY A 140 1.62 -2.03 7.45
CA GLY A 140 2.64 -1.70 8.42
C GLY A 140 2.07 -1.18 9.73
N CYS A 141 2.94 -0.95 10.69
CA CYS A 141 2.59 -0.48 12.02
C CYS A 141 3.38 0.77 12.42
N VAL A 142 2.91 1.40 13.47
CA VAL A 142 3.59 2.49 14.15
C VAL A 142 4.26 1.94 15.40
N PHE A 143 5.59 1.97 15.44
CA PHE A 143 6.37 1.67 16.64
C PHE A 143 6.47 2.93 17.50
N ILE A 144 6.05 2.82 18.77
CA ILE A 144 5.86 3.97 19.64
C ILE A 144 6.77 3.88 20.85
N ASN A 145 7.68 4.82 20.97
CA ASN A 145 8.46 5.02 22.20
C ASN A 145 7.65 5.85 23.17
N SER A 146 7.48 5.37 24.40
CA SER A 146 6.79 6.09 25.47
C SER A 146 7.44 5.79 26.80
N PRO A 147 7.78 6.80 27.61
CA PRO A 147 8.22 6.61 28.99
C PRO A 147 7.06 6.28 29.94
N GLU A 148 5.82 6.49 29.51
CA GLU A 148 4.61 6.18 30.27
C GLU A 148 4.00 4.88 29.78
N GLU A 149 3.33 4.17 30.68
CA GLU A 149 2.60 2.93 30.33
C GLU A 149 1.36 3.30 29.50
N LEU A 150 1.22 2.62 28.33
CA LEU A 150 0.07 2.74 27.44
C LEU A 150 -0.74 1.46 27.46
N MET A 151 -2.06 1.58 27.37
CA MET A 151 -2.95 0.42 27.30
C MET A 151 -3.40 0.15 25.87
N THR A 152 -3.59 -1.11 25.54
CA THR A 152 -4.20 -1.52 24.28
C THR A 152 -5.58 -0.87 24.13
N GLY A 153 -5.80 -0.19 23.01
CA GLY A 153 -7.01 0.56 22.74
C GLY A 153 -6.89 2.07 23.00
N ASP A 154 -5.82 2.52 23.65
CA ASP A 154 -5.56 3.94 23.84
C ASP A 154 -5.31 4.63 22.49
N PHE A 155 -5.74 5.89 22.41
CA PHE A 155 -5.40 6.77 21.30
C PHE A 155 -4.39 7.81 21.76
N VAL A 156 -3.21 7.77 21.16
CA VAL A 156 -2.13 8.71 21.44
C VAL A 156 -1.74 9.48 20.18
N TYR A 157 -1.17 10.65 20.35
CA TYR A 157 -0.53 11.38 19.27
C TYR A 157 0.96 11.05 19.27
N VAL A 158 1.47 10.65 18.10
CA VAL A 158 2.85 10.19 17.94
C VAL A 158 3.56 11.10 16.95
N LYS A 159 4.64 11.71 17.38
CA LYS A 159 5.55 12.45 16.50
C LYS A 159 6.48 11.46 15.82
N ILE A 160 6.38 11.34 14.50
CA ILE A 160 7.19 10.42 13.73
C ILE A 160 8.63 10.89 13.67
N THR A 161 9.55 10.03 14.05
CA THR A 161 11.00 10.30 14.08
C THR A 161 11.74 9.58 12.97
N GLN A 162 11.20 8.43 12.48
CA GLN A 162 11.81 7.64 11.42
C GLN A 162 10.74 6.96 10.56
N GLY A 163 10.92 6.98 9.25
CA GLY A 163 10.18 6.16 8.28
C GLY A 163 11.00 4.93 7.89
N ARG A 164 10.33 3.81 7.67
CA ARG A 164 10.86 2.58 7.07
C ARG A 164 10.08 2.25 5.80
N GLU A 165 10.30 1.12 5.18
CA GLU A 165 9.62 0.74 3.93
C GLU A 165 8.09 0.73 4.07
N TYR A 166 7.58 0.20 5.18
CA TYR A 166 6.13 0.11 5.44
C TYR A 166 5.74 0.64 6.82
N ASP A 167 6.69 0.67 7.75
CA ASP A 167 6.48 1.03 9.15
C ASP A 167 7.01 2.43 9.44
N VAL A 168 6.56 2.99 10.53
CA VAL A 168 7.11 4.24 11.06
C VAL A 168 7.43 4.09 12.55
N ILE A 169 8.40 4.84 13.01
CA ILE A 169 8.79 4.91 14.43
C ILE A 169 8.57 6.34 14.91
N GLY A 170 8.06 6.47 16.12
CA GLY A 170 7.85 7.78 16.71
C GLY A 170 7.82 7.76 18.24
N GLU A 171 7.62 8.92 18.81
CA GLU A 171 7.53 9.17 20.24
C GLU A 171 6.18 9.80 20.57
N VAL A 172 5.61 9.47 21.74
CA VAL A 172 4.35 10.09 22.17
C VAL A 172 4.53 11.58 22.31
N ASP A 173 3.65 12.32 21.65
CA ASP A 173 3.58 13.79 21.74
C ASP A 173 2.58 14.16 22.84
N TYR A 174 3.09 14.42 24.04
CA TYR A 174 2.28 14.72 25.22
C TYR A 174 1.61 16.11 25.19
N GLU A 175 2.02 17.00 24.28
CA GLU A 175 1.35 18.29 24.09
C GLU A 175 -0.04 18.11 23.46
N PHE A 176 -0.21 17.06 22.64
CA PHE A 176 -1.44 16.73 21.95
C PHE A 176 -2.21 15.55 22.59
N THR A 177 -1.54 14.72 23.38
CA THR A 177 -2.13 13.55 24.07
C THR A 177 -2.63 14.00 25.46
N LYS A 178 -3.78 14.66 25.51
CA LYS A 178 -4.46 15.04 26.76
C LYS A 178 -5.88 14.54 26.76
#